data_a4c27450e41335d327d093fe51f9b555
#
_entry.id   a4c27450e41335d327d093fe51f9b555
#
_cell.length_a   1.000
_cell.length_b   1.000
_cell.length_c   1.000
_cell.angle_alpha   90.00
_cell.angle_beta   90.00
_cell.angle_gamma   90.00
#
_symmetry.space_group_name_H-M   'P 1'
#
loop_
_entity.id
_entity.type
_entity.pdbx_description
1 polymer ?
#
loop_
_entity_poly.entity_id
_entity_poly.type
_entity_poly.pdbx_seq_one_letter_code
_entity_poly.pdbx_strand_id
1 'polypeptide(L)'
;MTKSWNDLADISAPTIDDTFENLLLIDANNVAYRWLQRVNYNNFATDYQRTIQSLTKSYEAARTIVCFDFGRSYYRSTLYEEYKQNRKKPKEEEEVKKYEEFFAVLNDLPEKLNEETLKFRGVEADDLITYAVKHLSPKYNHTWIISSDRDLYQLVDDNVSIFNMFSRREITKQTLSQDFELNPSEYLLSRIIEGDKSDNIFGIEGIGPKRAQGLAKEYKSLDSLIKALPIKGRSKYITNLNAGKEILLRNEKLINLKTHNKEAIISGKEGDSIYVELSSL
;
A
#
# COMPACT_ATOMS: atom_id res chain seq x y z
N MET A 1 11.15 11.04 15.37
CA MET A 1 10.62 12.40 15.63
C MET A 1 9.22 12.48 15.04
N THR A 2 8.24 12.91 15.81
CA THR A 2 6.86 13.09 15.31
C THR A 2 6.78 14.46 14.65
N LYS A 3 6.70 14.50 13.31
CA LYS A 3 6.52 15.77 12.57
C LYS A 3 5.11 16.30 12.78
N SER A 4 4.98 17.58 13.14
CA SER A 4 3.71 18.27 13.40
C SER A 4 3.08 18.81 12.11
N TRP A 5 1.75 18.93 12.08
CA TRP A 5 1.05 19.61 10.97
C TRP A 5 1.42 21.10 10.83
N ASN A 6 1.88 21.73 11.89
CA ASN A 6 2.35 23.11 11.84
C ASN A 6 3.69 23.23 11.09
N ASP A 7 4.49 22.16 11.05
CA ASP A 7 5.73 22.09 10.26
C ASP A 7 5.45 22.00 8.75
N LEU A 8 4.19 21.77 8.38
CA LEU A 8 3.71 21.63 7.01
C LEU A 8 3.02 22.90 6.45
N ALA A 9 2.88 23.98 7.23
CA ALA A 9 2.01 25.10 6.89
C ALA A 9 2.71 26.30 6.24
N ASP A 10 4.04 26.35 6.21
CA ASP A 10 4.79 27.55 5.78
C ASP A 10 5.62 27.26 4.52
N ILE A 11 4.99 27.41 3.31
CA ILE A 11 5.71 27.10 2.06
C ILE A 11 5.44 28.14 0.96
N SER A 12 6.48 28.91 0.67
CA SER A 12 6.80 29.44 -0.66
C SER A 12 7.23 28.30 -1.58
N ALA A 13 6.92 28.34 -2.88
CA ALA A 13 7.23 27.26 -3.83
C ALA A 13 8.65 26.72 -3.66
N PRO A 14 8.84 25.42 -3.47
CA PRO A 14 10.16 24.87 -3.23
C PRO A 14 10.98 24.91 -4.53
N THR A 15 12.15 25.53 -4.46
CA THR A 15 13.28 25.17 -5.33
C THR A 15 13.73 23.78 -4.88
N ILE A 16 13.87 22.83 -5.82
CA ILE A 16 14.48 21.53 -5.55
C ILE A 16 15.90 21.84 -5.05
N ASP A 17 16.19 21.44 -3.82
CA ASP A 17 17.51 21.59 -3.25
C ASP A 17 18.37 20.44 -3.76
N ASP A 18 19.48 20.74 -4.46
CA ASP A 18 20.42 19.75 -5.01
C ASP A 18 21.04 18.85 -3.93
N THR A 19 20.79 19.15 -2.64
CA THR A 19 21.21 18.34 -1.47
C THR A 19 20.21 17.25 -1.11
N PHE A 20 19.02 17.22 -1.73
CA PHE A 20 18.02 16.20 -1.46
C PHE A 20 18.40 14.89 -2.14
N GLU A 21 18.35 13.79 -1.41
CA GLU A 21 18.84 12.49 -1.87
C GLU A 21 17.85 11.35 -1.67
N ASN A 22 16.64 11.65 -1.19
CA ASN A 22 15.63 10.64 -0.90
C ASN A 22 14.59 10.50 -2.03
N LEU A 23 13.98 9.32 -2.12
CA LEU A 23 12.81 9.06 -2.95
C LEU A 23 11.55 9.16 -2.10
N LEU A 24 10.55 9.88 -2.58
CA LEU A 24 9.23 9.95 -1.95
C LEU A 24 8.17 9.31 -2.85
N LEU A 25 7.49 8.31 -2.34
CA LEU A 25 6.39 7.61 -3.01
C LEU A 25 5.08 7.91 -2.29
N ILE A 26 4.10 8.42 -3.01
CA ILE A 26 2.83 8.84 -2.43
C ILE A 26 1.70 7.95 -2.95
N ASP A 27 1.00 7.30 -2.03
CA ASP A 27 -0.27 6.63 -2.28
C ASP A 27 -1.35 7.70 -2.43
N ALA A 28 -1.67 8.04 -3.67
CA ALA A 28 -2.50 9.19 -3.99
C ALA A 28 -3.91 9.08 -3.42
N ASN A 29 -4.54 7.93 -3.58
CA ASN A 29 -5.91 7.72 -3.13
C ASN A 29 -5.99 7.73 -1.61
N ASN A 30 -5.06 7.08 -0.93
CA ASN A 30 -4.99 7.04 0.53
C ASN A 30 -4.83 8.46 1.13
N VAL A 31 -3.93 9.25 0.55
CA VAL A 31 -3.74 10.66 0.96
C VAL A 31 -4.97 11.50 0.66
N ALA A 32 -5.62 11.32 -0.51
CA ALA A 32 -6.79 12.09 -0.95
C ALA A 32 -8.03 11.85 -0.07
N TYR A 33 -8.21 10.66 0.47
CA TYR A 33 -9.38 10.35 1.33
C TYR A 33 -9.56 11.30 2.51
N ARG A 34 -8.54 12.03 2.92
CA ARG A 34 -8.62 13.08 3.96
C ARG A 34 -9.52 14.23 3.57
N TRP A 35 -9.74 14.45 2.27
CA TRP A 35 -10.63 15.49 1.76
C TRP A 35 -12.05 15.01 1.51
N LEU A 36 -12.31 13.71 1.51
CA LEU A 36 -13.64 13.15 1.22
C LEU A 36 -14.76 13.75 2.06
N GLN A 37 -14.47 14.17 3.31
CA GLN A 37 -15.47 14.76 4.21
C GLN A 37 -15.60 16.28 4.10
N ARG A 38 -14.89 16.94 3.17
CA ARG A 38 -15.03 18.39 2.95
C ARG A 38 -16.38 18.74 2.31
N VAL A 39 -16.80 19.98 2.49
CA VAL A 39 -18.08 20.51 1.96
C VAL A 39 -18.02 20.68 0.43
N ASN A 40 -16.86 21.06 -0.09
CA ASN A 40 -16.61 21.19 -1.53
C ASN A 40 -15.14 20.91 -1.87
N TYR A 41 -14.84 20.78 -3.15
CA TYR A 41 -13.51 20.41 -3.66
C TYR A 41 -12.88 21.50 -4.53
N ASN A 42 -13.35 22.77 -4.46
CA ASN A 42 -12.89 23.86 -5.32
C ASN A 42 -11.37 24.07 -5.30
N ASN A 43 -10.73 23.90 -4.15
CA ASN A 43 -9.30 24.07 -3.98
C ASN A 43 -8.56 22.73 -3.82
N PHE A 44 -9.22 21.61 -4.12
CA PHE A 44 -8.67 20.29 -3.82
C PHE A 44 -7.28 20.08 -4.45
N ALA A 45 -7.13 20.31 -5.76
CA ALA A 45 -5.85 20.11 -6.45
C ALA A 45 -4.74 21.01 -5.87
N THR A 46 -5.05 22.28 -5.58
CA THR A 46 -4.09 23.22 -4.97
C THR A 46 -3.67 22.78 -3.58
N ASP A 47 -4.62 22.38 -2.75
CA ASP A 47 -4.35 21.91 -1.38
C ASP A 47 -3.57 20.59 -1.38
N TYR A 48 -3.89 19.72 -2.34
CA TYR A 48 -3.19 18.46 -2.52
C TYR A 48 -1.74 18.71 -2.97
N GLN A 49 -1.54 19.57 -3.98
CA GLN A 49 -0.22 19.98 -4.45
C GLN A 49 0.64 20.57 -3.31
N ARG A 50 0.07 21.47 -2.50
CA ARG A 50 0.77 22.02 -1.33
C ARG A 50 1.16 20.94 -0.32
N THR A 51 0.29 19.96 -0.12
CA THR A 51 0.58 18.82 0.77
C THR A 51 1.77 18.01 0.25
N ILE A 52 1.80 17.70 -1.05
CA ILE A 52 2.92 17.00 -1.67
C ILE A 52 4.22 17.79 -1.51
N GLN A 53 4.22 19.07 -1.88
CA GLN A 53 5.39 19.94 -1.76
C GLN A 53 5.93 19.98 -0.33
N SER A 54 5.03 20.06 0.65
CA SER A 54 5.40 20.01 2.06
C SER A 54 6.05 18.68 2.44
N LEU A 55 5.51 17.56 1.96
CA LEU A 55 6.08 16.24 2.20
C LEU A 55 7.45 16.10 1.50
N THR A 56 7.57 16.53 0.24
CA THR A 56 8.81 16.53 -0.53
C THR A 56 9.93 17.23 0.26
N LYS A 57 9.64 18.45 0.74
CA LYS A 57 10.58 19.20 1.56
C LYS A 57 10.89 18.52 2.90
N SER A 58 9.86 18.03 3.59
CA SER A 58 10.00 17.41 4.92
C SER A 58 10.81 16.12 4.90
N TYR A 59 10.79 15.40 3.80
CA TYR A 59 11.53 14.16 3.60
C TYR A 59 12.77 14.31 2.72
N GLU A 60 13.15 15.57 2.38
CA GLU A 60 14.34 15.88 1.58
C GLU A 60 14.38 15.03 0.30
N ALA A 61 13.25 14.98 -0.42
CA ALA A 61 13.10 14.11 -1.56
C ALA A 61 13.61 14.78 -2.84
N ALA A 62 14.66 14.18 -3.44
CA ALA A 62 15.15 14.54 -4.77
C ALA A 62 14.16 14.17 -5.87
N ARG A 63 13.34 13.15 -5.64
CA ARG A 63 12.28 12.71 -6.56
C ARG A 63 11.03 12.35 -5.78
N THR A 64 9.88 12.81 -6.28
CA THR A 64 8.56 12.48 -5.73
C THR A 64 7.71 11.87 -6.83
N ILE A 65 7.15 10.67 -6.56
CA ILE A 65 6.27 9.96 -7.48
C ILE A 65 4.93 9.75 -6.78
N VAL A 66 3.84 10.13 -7.46
CA VAL A 66 2.47 10.00 -6.95
C VAL A 66 1.78 8.85 -7.67
N CYS A 67 1.47 7.78 -6.94
CA CYS A 67 0.89 6.55 -7.48
C CYS A 67 -0.62 6.52 -7.24
N PHE A 68 -1.40 6.37 -8.30
CA PHE A 68 -2.86 6.37 -8.28
C PHE A 68 -3.45 4.98 -8.52
N ASP A 69 -4.49 4.64 -7.76
CA ASP A 69 -5.37 3.54 -8.15
C ASP A 69 -6.17 3.93 -9.40
N PHE A 70 -6.26 3.03 -10.37
CA PHE A 70 -7.17 3.19 -11.49
C PHE A 70 -8.02 1.94 -11.74
N GLY A 71 -9.07 1.85 -10.99
CA GLY A 71 -9.96 0.69 -10.94
C GLY A 71 -9.46 -0.36 -9.94
N ARG A 72 -10.09 -1.55 -9.98
CA ARG A 72 -9.61 -2.71 -9.21
C ARG A 72 -8.47 -3.38 -9.94
N SER A 73 -7.56 -4.00 -9.20
CA SER A 73 -6.52 -4.84 -9.77
C SER A 73 -7.11 -5.92 -10.68
N TYR A 74 -6.73 -5.95 -11.95
CA TYR A 74 -7.14 -7.02 -12.86
C TYR A 74 -6.51 -8.35 -12.43
N TYR A 75 -5.27 -8.31 -11.97
CA TYR A 75 -4.57 -9.48 -11.44
C TYR A 75 -5.37 -10.13 -10.30
N ARG A 76 -5.65 -9.37 -9.22
CA ARG A 76 -6.32 -9.89 -8.03
C ARG A 76 -7.76 -10.30 -8.30
N SER A 77 -8.48 -9.51 -9.11
CA SER A 77 -9.87 -9.82 -9.49
C SER A 77 -10.00 -11.07 -10.35
N THR A 78 -9.00 -11.40 -11.16
CA THR A 78 -8.97 -12.64 -11.96
C THR A 78 -8.67 -13.85 -11.08
N LEU A 79 -7.78 -13.70 -10.08
CA LEU A 79 -7.43 -14.79 -9.16
C LEU A 79 -8.53 -15.07 -8.13
N TYR A 80 -9.27 -14.04 -7.73
CA TYR A 80 -10.26 -14.12 -6.68
C TYR A 80 -11.40 -13.15 -6.96
N GLU A 81 -12.52 -13.68 -7.46
CA GLU A 81 -13.67 -12.88 -7.87
C GLU A 81 -14.25 -12.02 -6.75
N GLU A 82 -14.20 -12.52 -5.51
CA GLU A 82 -14.71 -11.82 -4.32
C GLU A 82 -13.81 -10.67 -3.84
N TYR A 83 -12.65 -10.45 -4.46
CA TYR A 83 -11.70 -9.39 -4.09
C TYR A 83 -12.37 -8.02 -4.07
N LYS A 84 -12.31 -7.34 -2.90
CA LYS A 84 -12.92 -6.01 -2.66
C LYS A 84 -14.44 -5.92 -2.94
N GLN A 85 -15.18 -7.03 -3.04
CA GLN A 85 -16.63 -6.98 -3.24
C GLN A 85 -17.40 -6.48 -2.01
N ASN A 86 -16.85 -6.63 -0.81
CA ASN A 86 -17.44 -6.14 0.43
C ASN A 86 -17.39 -4.61 0.58
N ARG A 87 -16.67 -3.89 -0.28
CA ARG A 87 -16.61 -2.42 -0.24
C ARG A 87 -17.96 -1.84 -0.58
N LYS A 88 -18.63 -1.31 0.45
CA LYS A 88 -19.96 -0.71 0.32
C LYS A 88 -19.86 0.59 -0.47
N LYS A 89 -20.69 0.71 -1.49
CA LYS A 89 -20.95 2.00 -2.12
C LYS A 89 -21.94 2.77 -1.23
N PRO A 90 -21.82 4.11 -1.15
CA PRO A 90 -22.83 4.92 -0.49
C PRO A 90 -24.19 4.66 -1.11
N LYS A 91 -25.25 4.70 -0.29
CA LYS A 91 -26.63 4.41 -0.72
C LYS A 91 -27.51 5.65 -0.73
N GLU A 92 -27.24 6.58 0.16
CA GLU A 92 -27.95 7.85 0.23
C GLU A 92 -27.55 8.73 -0.94
N GLU A 93 -28.52 9.35 -1.61
CA GLU A 93 -28.30 10.13 -2.85
C GLU A 93 -27.26 11.24 -2.65
N GLU A 94 -27.29 11.93 -1.51
CA GLU A 94 -26.33 12.98 -1.17
C GLU A 94 -24.91 12.43 -1.01
N GLU A 95 -24.76 11.27 -0.36
CA GLU A 95 -23.46 10.61 -0.21
C GLU A 95 -22.93 10.10 -1.55
N VAL A 96 -23.79 9.54 -2.43
CA VAL A 96 -23.43 9.10 -3.78
C VAL A 96 -22.89 10.27 -4.57
N LYS A 97 -23.63 11.41 -4.60
CA LYS A 97 -23.20 12.61 -5.32
C LYS A 97 -21.84 13.14 -4.81
N LYS A 98 -21.67 13.21 -3.50
CA LYS A 98 -20.43 13.63 -2.87
C LYS A 98 -19.25 12.72 -3.26
N TYR A 99 -19.51 11.43 -3.30
CA TYR A 99 -18.52 10.42 -3.71
C TYR A 99 -18.13 10.57 -5.19
N GLU A 100 -19.10 10.79 -6.05
CA GLU A 100 -18.90 11.03 -7.48
C GLU A 100 -18.09 12.31 -7.72
N GLU A 101 -18.46 13.41 -7.06
CA GLU A 101 -17.71 14.68 -7.13
C GLU A 101 -16.26 14.52 -6.65
N PHE A 102 -16.07 13.83 -5.52
CA PHE A 102 -14.71 13.56 -5.01
C PHE A 102 -13.87 12.75 -6.00
N PHE A 103 -14.41 11.66 -6.55
CA PHE A 103 -13.69 10.84 -7.50
C PHE A 103 -13.46 11.53 -8.84
N ALA A 104 -14.36 12.42 -9.26
CA ALA A 104 -14.14 13.24 -10.44
C ALA A 104 -12.89 14.12 -10.27
N VAL A 105 -12.79 14.87 -9.18
CA VAL A 105 -11.61 15.73 -8.93
C VAL A 105 -10.33 14.93 -8.67
N LEU A 106 -10.43 13.75 -8.07
CA LEU A 106 -9.29 12.84 -7.87
C LEU A 106 -8.80 12.25 -9.20
N ASN A 107 -9.71 11.91 -10.10
CA ASN A 107 -9.35 11.40 -11.41
C ASN A 107 -8.64 12.41 -12.29
N ASP A 108 -8.96 13.70 -12.15
CA ASP A 108 -8.32 14.81 -12.86
C ASP A 108 -7.00 15.26 -12.20
N LEU A 109 -6.72 14.78 -11.00
CA LEU A 109 -5.59 15.25 -10.20
C LEU A 109 -4.22 15.00 -10.87
N PRO A 110 -3.96 13.85 -11.53
CA PRO A 110 -2.67 13.61 -12.17
C PRO A 110 -2.24 14.69 -13.17
N GLU A 111 -3.21 15.26 -13.92
CA GLU A 111 -2.95 16.31 -14.90
C GLU A 111 -2.70 17.70 -14.27
N LYS A 112 -2.95 17.84 -12.97
CA LYS A 112 -2.85 19.10 -12.22
C LYS A 112 -1.66 19.15 -11.28
N LEU A 113 -0.96 18.02 -11.11
CA LEU A 113 0.23 17.94 -10.28
C LEU A 113 1.49 18.29 -11.06
N ASN A 114 2.47 18.85 -10.37
CA ASN A 114 3.79 19.17 -10.95
C ASN A 114 4.75 17.98 -10.83
N GLU A 115 4.46 17.04 -9.95
CA GLU A 115 5.26 15.85 -9.71
C GLU A 115 4.93 14.76 -10.72
N GLU A 116 5.83 13.80 -10.81
CA GLU A 116 5.63 12.61 -11.62
C GLU A 116 4.44 11.79 -11.09
N THR A 117 3.55 11.36 -11.98
CA THR A 117 2.36 10.60 -11.63
C THR A 117 2.33 9.26 -12.37
N LEU A 118 1.96 8.19 -11.65
CA LEU A 118 1.74 6.87 -12.22
C LEU A 118 0.28 6.47 -12.03
N LYS A 119 -0.43 6.17 -13.14
CA LYS A 119 -1.85 5.79 -13.13
C LYS A 119 -2.17 4.89 -14.31
N PHE A 120 -2.34 3.60 -14.08
CA PHE A 120 -2.61 2.62 -15.13
C PHE A 120 -3.88 1.83 -14.83
N ARG A 121 -4.73 1.66 -15.82
CA ARG A 121 -6.04 1.01 -15.63
C ARG A 121 -5.91 -0.46 -15.29
N GLY A 122 -6.50 -0.86 -14.16
CA GLY A 122 -6.44 -2.23 -13.63
C GLY A 122 -5.19 -2.52 -12.82
N VAL A 123 -4.39 -1.49 -12.51
CA VAL A 123 -3.24 -1.55 -11.61
C VAL A 123 -3.55 -0.70 -10.37
N GLU A 124 -3.21 -1.20 -9.18
CA GLU A 124 -3.37 -0.49 -7.92
C GLU A 124 -2.11 0.28 -7.55
N ALA A 125 -2.26 1.35 -6.77
CA ALA A 125 -1.15 2.19 -6.30
C ALA A 125 -0.08 1.36 -5.56
N ASP A 126 -0.49 0.35 -4.80
CA ASP A 126 0.43 -0.55 -4.07
C ASP A 126 1.39 -1.30 -5.00
N ASP A 127 0.92 -1.71 -6.19
CA ASP A 127 1.75 -2.38 -7.19
C ASP A 127 2.76 -1.41 -7.81
N LEU A 128 2.35 -0.16 -8.06
CA LEU A 128 3.21 0.90 -8.58
C LEU A 128 4.27 1.33 -7.55
N ILE A 129 3.87 1.50 -6.30
CA ILE A 129 4.78 1.79 -5.17
C ILE A 129 5.78 0.64 -5.02
N THR A 130 5.31 -0.60 -5.06
CA THR A 130 6.19 -1.78 -4.94
C THR A 130 7.20 -1.84 -6.09
N TYR A 131 6.77 -1.53 -7.32
CA TYR A 131 7.67 -1.42 -8.46
C TYR A 131 8.75 -0.37 -8.23
N ALA A 132 8.35 0.84 -7.83
CA ALA A 132 9.27 1.94 -7.56
C ALA A 132 10.25 1.59 -6.43
N VAL A 133 9.79 1.00 -5.34
CA VAL A 133 10.68 0.50 -4.27
C VAL A 133 11.70 -0.49 -4.83
N LYS A 134 11.29 -1.45 -5.63
CA LYS A 134 12.17 -2.49 -6.17
C LYS A 134 13.24 -1.96 -7.12
N HIS A 135 12.88 -1.00 -7.97
CA HIS A 135 13.72 -0.57 -9.09
C HIS A 135 14.39 0.79 -8.90
N LEU A 136 13.79 1.68 -8.12
CA LEU A 136 14.31 3.04 -7.91
C LEU A 136 14.97 3.21 -6.54
N SER A 137 14.43 2.63 -5.45
CA SER A 137 14.97 2.78 -4.10
C SER A 137 16.48 2.56 -4.00
N PRO A 138 17.11 1.60 -4.72
CA PRO A 138 18.55 1.42 -4.68
C PRO A 138 19.40 2.61 -5.19
N LYS A 139 18.77 3.57 -5.88
CA LYS A 139 19.43 4.77 -6.42
C LYS A 139 19.40 5.96 -5.43
N TYR A 140 18.75 5.82 -4.29
CA TYR A 140 18.50 6.89 -3.30
C TYR A 140 19.01 6.49 -1.92
N ASN A 141 19.32 7.48 -1.10
CA ASN A 141 19.80 7.25 0.27
C ASN A 141 18.69 6.64 1.14
N HIS A 142 17.45 7.10 0.98
CA HIS A 142 16.29 6.53 1.65
C HIS A 142 15.02 6.69 0.80
N THR A 143 14.10 5.76 0.93
CA THR A 143 12.78 5.82 0.29
C THR A 143 11.69 5.95 1.34
N TRP A 144 10.90 7.00 1.22
CA TRP A 144 9.73 7.23 2.07
C TRP A 144 8.47 6.94 1.30
N ILE A 145 7.59 6.12 1.88
CA ILE A 145 6.25 5.85 1.35
C ILE A 145 5.24 6.59 2.22
N ILE A 146 4.37 7.39 1.61
CA ILE A 146 3.29 8.08 2.30
C ILE A 146 2.00 7.32 2.07
N SER A 147 1.62 6.50 3.03
CA SER A 147 0.38 5.72 3.02
C SER A 147 0.00 5.27 4.44
N SER A 148 -1.29 5.04 4.67
CA SER A 148 -1.81 4.39 5.87
C SER A 148 -2.12 2.91 5.65
N ASP A 149 -1.87 2.39 4.44
CA ASP A 149 -2.12 1.01 4.11
C ASP A 149 -1.09 0.09 4.78
N ARG A 150 -1.60 -0.91 5.49
CA ARG A 150 -0.76 -1.87 6.21
C ARG A 150 -0.14 -2.93 5.31
N ASP A 151 -0.67 -3.13 4.12
CA ASP A 151 -0.11 -4.11 3.19
C ASP A 151 1.25 -3.66 2.66
N LEU A 152 1.50 -2.35 2.61
CA LEU A 152 2.80 -1.78 2.29
C LEU A 152 3.88 -2.02 3.37
N TYR A 153 3.51 -2.40 4.60
CA TYR A 153 4.49 -2.67 5.67
C TYR A 153 5.46 -3.81 5.32
N GLN A 154 5.08 -4.70 4.42
CA GLN A 154 5.98 -5.72 3.87
C GLN A 154 7.16 -5.14 3.08
N LEU A 155 7.07 -3.87 2.62
CA LEU A 155 8.12 -3.20 1.84
C LEU A 155 9.21 -2.58 2.72
N VAL A 156 8.92 -2.39 4.00
CA VAL A 156 9.86 -1.76 4.96
C VAL A 156 11.16 -2.56 5.04
N ASP A 157 12.28 -1.86 4.95
CA ASP A 157 13.62 -2.41 5.18
C ASP A 157 14.56 -1.36 5.79
N ASP A 158 15.87 -1.51 5.64
CA ASP A 158 16.84 -0.58 6.20
C ASP A 158 16.82 0.78 5.48
N ASN A 159 16.43 0.81 4.19
CA ASN A 159 16.40 2.00 3.35
C ASN A 159 14.97 2.41 2.93
N VAL A 160 13.94 1.69 3.37
CA VAL A 160 12.53 1.98 3.04
C VAL A 160 11.71 2.11 4.31
N SER A 161 11.06 3.24 4.47
CA SER A 161 10.16 3.52 5.59
C SER A 161 8.83 4.10 5.11
N ILE A 162 7.81 4.02 5.96
CA ILE A 162 6.47 4.51 5.65
C ILE A 162 6.10 5.60 6.66
N PHE A 163 5.53 6.69 6.18
CA PHE A 163 4.81 7.62 7.03
C PHE A 163 3.31 7.37 6.93
N ASN A 164 2.73 6.90 8.02
CA ASN A 164 1.30 6.71 8.13
C ASN A 164 0.65 8.04 8.53
N MET A 165 0.01 8.70 7.57
CA MET A 165 -0.60 10.03 7.76
C MET A 165 -1.79 10.00 8.72
N PHE A 166 -2.48 8.88 8.87
CA PHE A 166 -3.62 8.76 9.78
C PHE A 166 -3.17 8.71 11.25
N SER A 167 -2.22 7.84 11.57
CA SER A 167 -1.65 7.72 12.92
C SER A 167 -0.53 8.72 13.21
N ARG A 168 -0.04 9.45 12.20
CA ARG A 168 1.12 10.36 12.26
C ARG A 168 2.39 9.67 12.77
N ARG A 169 2.61 8.44 12.37
CA ARG A 169 3.75 7.63 12.80
C ARG A 169 4.59 7.21 11.61
N GLU A 170 5.89 7.20 11.83
CA GLU A 170 6.83 6.57 10.92
C GLU A 170 6.91 5.08 11.24
N ILE A 171 6.74 4.26 10.22
CA ILE A 171 6.88 2.81 10.29
C ILE A 171 8.21 2.46 9.65
N THR A 172 9.18 2.20 10.49
CA THR A 172 10.51 1.73 10.14
C THR A 172 10.63 0.25 10.49
N LYS A 173 11.69 -0.40 10.07
CA LYS A 173 11.99 -1.78 10.48
C LYS A 173 12.02 -1.95 12.00
N GLN A 174 12.54 -0.94 12.71
CA GLN A 174 12.57 -0.95 14.17
C GLN A 174 11.18 -0.81 14.81
N THR A 175 10.39 0.19 14.36
CA THR A 175 9.03 0.41 14.91
C THR A 175 8.08 -0.74 14.53
N LEU A 176 8.22 -1.33 13.35
CA LEU A 176 7.48 -2.53 12.96
C LEU A 176 7.79 -3.69 13.92
N SER A 177 9.07 -3.91 14.22
CA SER A 177 9.49 -4.94 15.17
C SER A 177 8.99 -4.66 16.59
N GLN A 178 8.95 -3.41 17.02
CA GLN A 178 8.43 -3.03 18.34
C GLN A 178 6.91 -3.22 18.45
N ASP A 179 6.15 -2.86 17.40
CA ASP A 179 4.68 -2.89 17.41
C ASP A 179 4.12 -4.31 17.24
N PHE A 180 4.76 -5.12 16.42
CA PHE A 180 4.28 -6.46 16.03
C PHE A 180 5.18 -7.59 16.52
N GLU A 181 6.37 -7.27 17.01
CA GLU A 181 7.46 -8.22 17.32
C GLU A 181 7.80 -9.15 16.14
N LEU A 182 7.69 -8.64 14.92
CA LEU A 182 7.89 -9.34 13.65
C LEU A 182 8.85 -8.51 12.77
N ASN A 183 9.64 -9.20 11.94
CA ASN A 183 10.28 -8.56 10.81
C ASN A 183 9.28 -8.47 9.62
N PRO A 184 9.60 -7.72 8.55
CA PRO A 184 8.69 -7.53 7.42
C PRO A 184 8.24 -8.82 6.73
N SER A 185 9.10 -9.84 6.64
CA SER A 185 8.75 -11.14 6.06
C SER A 185 7.80 -11.94 6.95
N GLU A 186 8.04 -11.93 8.25
CA GLU A 186 7.15 -12.54 9.24
C GLU A 186 5.81 -11.79 9.29
N TYR A 187 5.84 -10.45 9.16
CA TYR A 187 4.62 -9.65 9.06
C TYR A 187 3.78 -10.07 7.85
N LEU A 188 4.40 -10.19 6.67
CA LEU A 188 3.74 -10.69 5.47
C LEU A 188 3.13 -12.08 5.69
N LEU A 189 3.89 -13.01 6.28
CA LEU A 189 3.37 -14.35 6.59
C LEU A 189 2.15 -14.29 7.53
N SER A 190 2.18 -13.43 8.54
CA SER A 190 1.05 -13.25 9.43
C SER A 190 -0.21 -12.75 8.70
N ARG A 191 -0.04 -11.84 7.74
CA ARG A 191 -1.13 -11.32 6.88
C ARG A 191 -1.69 -12.41 5.95
N ILE A 192 -0.83 -13.25 5.37
CA ILE A 192 -1.25 -14.39 4.54
C ILE A 192 -2.11 -15.38 5.34
N ILE A 193 -1.73 -15.68 6.59
CA ILE A 193 -2.46 -16.61 7.46
C ILE A 193 -3.80 -16.00 7.92
N GLU A 194 -3.79 -14.74 8.36
CA GLU A 194 -4.96 -14.03 8.87
C GLU A 194 -5.93 -13.64 7.75
N GLY A 195 -5.43 -13.34 6.55
CA GLY A 195 -6.16 -12.71 5.47
C GLY A 195 -6.34 -11.20 5.68
N ASP A 196 -7.10 -10.57 4.77
CA ASP A 196 -7.48 -9.17 4.84
C ASP A 196 -8.98 -8.99 4.65
N LYS A 197 -9.66 -8.65 5.75
CA LYS A 197 -11.12 -8.43 5.75
C LYS A 197 -11.50 -7.16 4.97
N SER A 198 -10.63 -6.16 4.91
CA SER A 198 -10.93 -4.92 4.18
C SER A 198 -10.99 -5.16 2.68
N ASP A 199 -10.21 -6.12 2.19
CA ASP A 199 -10.15 -6.53 0.79
C ASP A 199 -10.94 -7.81 0.50
N ASN A 200 -11.70 -8.28 1.49
CA ASN A 200 -12.51 -9.51 1.41
C ASN A 200 -11.66 -10.78 1.20
N ILE A 201 -10.42 -10.78 1.66
CA ILE A 201 -9.51 -11.92 1.59
C ILE A 201 -9.62 -12.71 2.90
N PHE A 202 -10.26 -13.87 2.85
CA PHE A 202 -10.43 -14.70 4.05
C PHE A 202 -9.16 -15.50 4.34
N GLY A 203 -8.71 -15.44 5.60
CA GLY A 203 -7.63 -16.26 6.13
C GLY A 203 -8.11 -17.61 6.67
N ILE A 204 -7.26 -18.24 7.47
CA ILE A 204 -7.59 -19.52 8.10
C ILE A 204 -8.59 -19.31 9.24
N GLU A 205 -9.73 -19.99 9.17
CA GLU A 205 -10.79 -19.87 10.16
C GLU A 205 -10.28 -20.23 11.58
N GLY A 206 -10.57 -19.33 12.53
CA GLY A 206 -10.15 -19.46 13.92
C GLY A 206 -8.73 -18.98 14.20
N ILE A 207 -8.02 -18.43 13.20
CA ILE A 207 -6.72 -17.79 13.38
C ILE A 207 -6.91 -16.28 13.20
N GLY A 208 -6.85 -15.55 14.32
CA GLY A 208 -6.80 -14.08 14.32
C GLY A 208 -5.36 -13.58 14.50
N PRO A 209 -5.17 -12.24 14.61
CA PRO A 209 -3.86 -11.58 14.57
C PRO A 209 -2.80 -12.23 15.48
N LYS A 210 -3.12 -12.43 16.76
CA LYS A 210 -2.16 -12.99 17.73
C LYS A 210 -1.65 -14.39 17.37
N ARG A 211 -2.56 -15.25 16.87
CA ARG A 211 -2.17 -16.62 16.45
C ARG A 211 -1.38 -16.57 15.13
N ALA A 212 -1.78 -15.74 14.19
CA ALA A 212 -1.07 -15.56 12.94
C ALA A 212 0.37 -15.07 13.18
N GLN A 213 0.55 -14.08 14.08
CA GLN A 213 1.87 -13.60 14.49
C GLN A 213 2.71 -14.69 15.15
N GLY A 214 2.10 -15.49 16.05
CA GLY A 214 2.79 -16.63 16.69
C GLY A 214 3.28 -17.66 15.66
N LEU A 215 2.43 -18.03 14.71
CA LEU A 215 2.80 -18.93 13.60
C LEU A 215 3.88 -18.30 12.69
N ALA A 216 3.77 -17.02 12.39
CA ALA A 216 4.75 -16.33 11.59
C ALA A 216 6.15 -16.29 12.24
N LYS A 217 6.21 -16.07 13.55
CA LYS A 217 7.44 -16.16 14.34
C LYS A 217 8.04 -17.58 14.35
N GLU A 218 7.20 -18.60 14.44
CA GLU A 218 7.62 -19.99 14.48
C GLU A 218 8.16 -20.47 13.13
N TYR A 219 7.41 -20.22 12.05
CA TYR A 219 7.72 -20.78 10.73
C TYR A 219 8.54 -19.87 9.82
N LYS A 220 8.62 -18.56 10.10
CA LYS A 220 9.42 -17.54 9.40
C LYS A 220 9.05 -17.28 7.93
N SER A 221 8.56 -18.29 7.20
CA SER A 221 8.16 -18.19 5.80
C SER A 221 6.98 -19.12 5.49
N LEU A 222 6.23 -18.78 4.41
CA LEU A 222 5.14 -19.62 3.94
C LEU A 222 5.61 -21.01 3.54
N ASP A 223 6.74 -21.10 2.88
CA ASP A 223 7.37 -22.36 2.47
C ASP A 223 7.65 -23.28 3.66
N SER A 224 8.21 -22.73 4.75
CA SER A 224 8.49 -23.47 5.96
C SER A 224 7.20 -23.94 6.64
N LEU A 225 6.17 -23.09 6.68
CA LEU A 225 4.85 -23.43 7.20
C LEU A 225 4.22 -24.58 6.40
N ILE A 226 4.20 -24.47 5.07
CA ILE A 226 3.61 -25.50 4.19
C ILE A 226 4.35 -26.84 4.31
N LYS A 227 5.68 -26.82 4.43
CA LYS A 227 6.49 -28.05 4.64
C LYS A 227 6.22 -28.69 5.99
N ALA A 228 5.83 -27.92 6.99
CA ALA A 228 5.51 -28.43 8.33
C ALA A 228 4.10 -29.04 8.43
N LEU A 229 3.22 -28.77 7.44
CA LEU A 229 1.87 -29.33 7.45
C LEU A 229 1.87 -30.83 7.17
N PRO A 230 1.10 -31.67 7.90
CA PRO A 230 0.18 -31.27 8.97
C PRO A 230 0.88 -31.09 10.32
N ILE A 231 0.59 -29.97 10.98
CA ILE A 231 1.08 -29.67 12.34
C ILE A 231 0.30 -30.51 13.37
N LYS A 232 0.98 -30.99 14.41
CA LYS A 232 0.35 -31.74 15.51
C LYS A 232 -0.45 -30.80 16.42
N GLY A 233 -1.69 -31.18 16.72
CA GLY A 233 -2.54 -30.45 17.64
C GLY A 233 -4.00 -30.87 17.52
N ARG A 234 -4.79 -30.67 18.61
CA ARG A 234 -6.22 -31.06 18.67
C ARG A 234 -7.18 -29.86 18.58
N SER A 235 -6.65 -28.65 18.55
CA SER A 235 -7.48 -27.44 18.48
C SER A 235 -8.06 -27.24 17.08
N LYS A 236 -9.31 -26.74 17.01
CA LYS A 236 -10.02 -26.50 15.74
C LYS A 236 -9.18 -25.66 14.75
N TYR A 237 -8.46 -24.64 15.24
CA TYR A 237 -7.65 -23.80 14.36
C TYR A 237 -6.45 -24.56 13.74
N ILE A 238 -5.87 -25.54 14.43
CA ILE A 238 -4.82 -26.42 13.87
C ILE A 238 -5.39 -27.34 12.78
N THR A 239 -6.58 -27.89 13.02
CA THR A 239 -7.28 -28.69 11.99
C THR A 239 -7.56 -27.84 10.76
N ASN A 240 -8.03 -26.61 10.93
CA ASN A 240 -8.32 -25.69 9.84
C ASN A 240 -7.03 -25.26 9.11
N LEU A 241 -5.93 -25.01 9.84
CA LEU A 241 -4.63 -24.69 9.24
C LEU A 241 -4.10 -25.85 8.40
N ASN A 242 -4.20 -27.08 8.89
CA ASN A 242 -3.75 -28.27 8.18
C ASN A 242 -4.54 -28.52 6.88
N ALA A 243 -5.83 -28.15 6.88
CA ALA A 243 -6.68 -28.20 5.69
C ALA A 243 -6.55 -26.96 4.79
N GLY A 244 -5.93 -25.89 5.26
CA GLY A 244 -5.96 -24.56 4.66
C GLY A 244 -4.86 -24.25 3.65
N LYS A 245 -4.12 -25.25 3.17
CA LYS A 245 -2.99 -25.01 2.25
C LYS A 245 -3.37 -24.17 1.02
N GLU A 246 -4.49 -24.47 0.39
CA GLU A 246 -4.97 -23.72 -0.80
C GLU A 246 -5.34 -22.27 -0.47
N ILE A 247 -5.87 -22.04 0.73
CA ILE A 247 -6.17 -20.68 1.22
C ILE A 247 -4.87 -19.88 1.39
N LEU A 248 -3.84 -20.50 1.99
CA LEU A 248 -2.54 -19.86 2.18
C LEU A 248 -1.88 -19.51 0.84
N LEU A 249 -1.91 -20.44 -0.13
CA LEU A 249 -1.34 -20.21 -1.46
C LEU A 249 -2.11 -19.15 -2.27
N ARG A 250 -3.45 -19.11 -2.13
CA ARG A 250 -4.27 -18.04 -2.73
C ARG A 250 -3.92 -16.69 -2.10
N ASN A 251 -3.91 -16.62 -0.78
CA ASN A 251 -3.64 -15.38 -0.04
C ASN A 251 -2.22 -14.85 -0.31
N GLU A 252 -1.25 -15.75 -0.49
CA GLU A 252 0.09 -15.38 -0.89
C GLU A 252 0.07 -14.61 -2.21
N LYS A 253 -0.64 -15.11 -3.23
CA LYS A 253 -0.77 -14.44 -4.53
C LYS A 253 -1.50 -13.10 -4.46
N LEU A 254 -2.45 -12.96 -3.54
CA LEU A 254 -3.24 -11.73 -3.40
C LEU A 254 -2.53 -10.65 -2.57
N ILE A 255 -1.75 -11.05 -1.55
CA ILE A 255 -1.19 -10.15 -0.52
C ILE A 255 0.30 -9.86 -0.74
N ASN A 256 1.07 -10.81 -1.32
CA ASN A 256 2.51 -10.64 -1.50
C ASN A 256 2.81 -9.73 -2.70
N LEU A 257 2.93 -8.44 -2.42
CA LEU A 257 3.21 -7.41 -3.43
C LEU A 257 4.57 -7.60 -4.10
N LYS A 258 5.59 -8.06 -3.36
CA LYS A 258 6.96 -8.19 -3.87
C LYS A 258 7.10 -9.30 -4.91
N THR A 259 6.52 -10.46 -4.63
CA THR A 259 6.65 -11.65 -5.49
C THR A 259 5.84 -11.52 -6.77
N HIS A 260 4.62 -11.02 -6.66
CA HIS A 260 3.66 -10.98 -7.78
C HIS A 260 3.53 -9.59 -8.44
N ASN A 261 4.46 -8.69 -8.16
CA ASN A 261 4.44 -7.31 -8.67
C ASN A 261 4.38 -7.23 -10.20
N LYS A 262 5.23 -8.00 -10.87
CA LYS A 262 5.30 -8.01 -12.33
C LYS A 262 3.97 -8.46 -12.95
N GLU A 263 3.43 -9.56 -12.46
CA GLU A 263 2.16 -10.12 -12.93
C GLU A 263 1.00 -9.13 -12.67
N ALA A 264 1.00 -8.47 -11.52
CA ALA A 264 -0.01 -7.47 -11.19
C ALA A 264 0.03 -6.27 -12.14
N ILE A 265 1.21 -5.79 -12.52
CA ILE A 265 1.37 -4.67 -13.44
C ILE A 265 0.99 -5.06 -14.87
N ILE A 266 1.55 -6.15 -15.41
CA ILE A 266 1.28 -6.56 -16.80
C ILE A 266 -0.16 -7.05 -17.03
N SER A 267 -0.90 -7.38 -16.00
CA SER A 267 -2.33 -7.68 -16.11
C SER A 267 -3.22 -6.45 -16.33
N GLY A 268 -2.69 -5.24 -16.15
CA GLY A 268 -3.39 -4.00 -16.46
C GLY A 268 -3.80 -3.90 -17.94
N LYS A 269 -4.63 -2.92 -18.27
CA LYS A 269 -5.24 -2.81 -19.62
C LYS A 269 -4.24 -2.79 -20.78
N GLU A 270 -3.04 -2.26 -20.55
CA GLU A 270 -1.97 -2.12 -21.54
C GLU A 270 -0.67 -2.79 -21.03
N GLY A 271 -0.81 -3.92 -20.38
CA GLY A 271 0.15 -4.59 -19.53
C GLY A 271 1.61 -4.52 -19.95
N ASP A 272 1.96 -4.99 -21.15
CA ASP A 272 3.35 -4.97 -21.62
C ASP A 272 3.86 -3.54 -21.82
N SER A 273 3.02 -2.63 -22.35
CA SER A 273 3.37 -1.21 -22.53
C SER A 273 3.60 -0.51 -21.19
N ILE A 274 2.77 -0.78 -20.17
CA ILE A 274 2.94 -0.27 -18.80
C ILE A 274 4.31 -0.69 -18.25
N TYR A 275 4.68 -1.96 -18.42
CA TYR A 275 5.95 -2.45 -17.89
C TYR A 275 7.15 -1.84 -18.60
N VAL A 276 7.07 -1.59 -19.91
CA VAL A 276 8.10 -0.88 -20.68
C VAL A 276 8.22 0.57 -20.21
N GLU A 277 7.09 1.28 -20.05
CA GLU A 277 7.06 2.65 -19.55
C GLU A 277 7.69 2.77 -18.18
N LEU A 278 7.28 1.91 -17.23
CA LEU A 278 7.88 1.87 -15.90
C LEU A 278 9.38 1.53 -15.93
N SER A 279 9.83 0.71 -16.87
CA SER A 279 11.24 0.33 -16.99
C SER A 279 12.12 1.47 -17.51
N SER A 280 11.53 2.55 -18.04
CA SER A 280 12.24 3.75 -18.47
C SER A 280 12.46 4.77 -17.34
N LEU A 281 11.87 4.57 -16.17
CA LEU A 281 12.04 5.43 -14.98
C LEU A 281 13.41 5.22 -14.31
#